data_de9b47f44049b2d3624b0e9bcc6a324e
#
_entry.id   de9b47f44049b2d3624b0e9bcc6a324e
#
_cell.length_a   1.000
_cell.length_b   1.000
_cell.length_c   1.000
_cell.angle_alpha   90.00
_cell.angle_beta   90.00
_cell.angle_gamma   90.00
#
_symmetry.space_group_name_H-M   'P 1'
#
loop_
_entity.id
_entity.type
_entity.pdbx_description
1 polymer ?
#
loop_
_entity_poly.entity_id
_entity_poly.type
_entity_poly.pdbx_seq_one_letter_code
_entity_poly.pdbx_strand_id
1 'polypeptide(L)'
;MCSVPRGNGVWAALRAFWAALTSYRADLRYPLFWQGLESLFTSETKAWKVTERLCTRLSFFLADNAQTQQDLFDKANICYDTRSKIIHGRWQPGTEINQPMADTEATVRTVVRHLLERPGMIGAFVSPKRDDFLDAWVQSKAFTPPPFTP
;
A
#
# COMPACT_ATOMS: atom_id res chain seq x y z
N MET A 1 15.96 21.61 -19.96
CA MET A 1 15.92 20.90 -18.67
C MET A 1 14.57 20.23 -18.58
N CYS A 2 14.49 18.92 -18.81
CA CYS A 2 13.26 18.17 -18.56
C CYS A 2 13.09 18.06 -17.05
N SER A 3 12.10 18.76 -16.49
CA SER A 3 11.63 18.51 -15.14
C SER A 3 11.05 17.09 -15.14
N VAL A 4 11.77 16.15 -14.54
CA VAL A 4 11.22 14.84 -14.21
C VAL A 4 9.97 15.10 -13.38
N PRO A 5 8.78 14.65 -13.78
CA PRO A 5 7.58 14.82 -12.96
C PRO A 5 7.89 14.19 -11.61
N ARG A 6 7.69 14.93 -10.51
CA ARG A 6 7.79 14.42 -9.15
C ARG A 6 6.95 13.16 -9.08
N GLY A 7 7.59 12.07 -8.74
CA GLY A 7 7.18 10.73 -9.09
C GLY A 7 5.74 10.42 -8.77
N ASN A 8 5.02 10.07 -9.79
CA ASN A 8 3.76 9.36 -9.78
C ASN A 8 3.87 8.21 -8.77
N GLY A 9 3.01 8.18 -7.77
CA GLY A 9 3.04 7.17 -6.68
C GLY A 9 3.01 5.74 -7.20
N VAL A 10 2.39 5.49 -8.34
CA VAL A 10 2.38 4.20 -9.03
C VAL A 10 3.78 3.81 -9.49
N TRP A 11 4.53 4.73 -10.11
CA TRP A 11 5.92 4.47 -10.51
C TRP A 11 6.84 4.21 -9.32
N ALA A 12 6.67 4.98 -8.25
CA ALA A 12 7.43 4.77 -7.01
C ALA A 12 7.13 3.39 -6.41
N ALA A 13 5.85 3.00 -6.39
CA ALA A 13 5.42 1.69 -5.92
C ALA A 13 6.00 0.54 -6.75
N LEU A 14 5.91 0.62 -8.08
CA LEU A 14 6.44 -0.42 -8.97
C LEU A 14 7.95 -0.59 -8.80
N ARG A 15 8.71 0.50 -8.66
CA ARG A 15 10.16 0.42 -8.39
C ARG A 15 10.45 -0.22 -7.04
N ALA A 16 9.70 0.13 -6.00
CA ALA A 16 9.86 -0.44 -4.67
C ALA A 16 9.52 -1.95 -4.67
N PHE A 17 8.43 -2.35 -5.33
CA PHE A 17 8.06 -3.75 -5.46
C PHE A 17 9.10 -4.55 -6.25
N TRP A 18 9.62 -3.99 -7.34
CA TRP A 18 10.69 -4.63 -8.10
C TRP A 18 11.95 -4.81 -7.26
N ALA A 19 12.38 -3.77 -6.53
CA ALA A 19 13.52 -3.83 -5.63
C ALA A 19 13.31 -4.87 -4.51
N ALA A 20 12.10 -4.97 -3.96
CA ALA A 20 11.75 -5.98 -2.98
C ALA A 20 11.88 -7.40 -3.56
N LEU A 21 11.33 -7.65 -4.75
CA LEU A 21 11.36 -8.95 -5.40
C LEU A 21 12.76 -9.42 -5.77
N THR A 22 13.68 -8.48 -6.03
CA THR A 22 15.08 -8.76 -6.37
C THR A 22 16.02 -8.78 -5.17
N SER A 23 15.53 -8.43 -3.98
CA SER A 23 16.32 -8.47 -2.75
C SER A 23 16.30 -9.86 -2.13
N TYR A 24 17.47 -10.39 -1.80
CA TYR A 24 17.63 -11.69 -1.10
C TYR A 24 17.50 -11.56 0.42
N ARG A 25 17.70 -10.36 0.97
CA ARG A 25 17.68 -10.10 2.41
C ARG A 25 16.29 -9.69 2.86
N ALA A 26 15.72 -10.45 3.80
CA ALA A 26 14.37 -10.21 4.32
C ALA A 26 14.22 -8.84 4.99
N ASP A 27 15.25 -8.39 5.74
CA ASP A 27 15.28 -7.11 6.41
C ASP A 27 15.32 -5.89 5.45
N LEU A 28 15.74 -6.10 4.20
CA LEU A 28 15.67 -5.09 3.14
C LEU A 28 14.40 -5.24 2.31
N ARG A 29 14.01 -6.47 2.00
CA ARG A 29 12.86 -6.79 1.17
C ARG A 29 11.55 -6.32 1.80
N TYR A 30 11.38 -6.57 3.08
CA TYR A 30 10.17 -6.25 3.81
C TYR A 30 9.83 -4.74 3.81
N PRO A 31 10.75 -3.84 4.20
CA PRO A 31 10.50 -2.40 4.13
C PRO A 31 10.20 -1.89 2.73
N LEU A 32 10.79 -2.48 1.68
CA LEU A 32 10.56 -2.09 0.30
C LEU A 32 9.12 -2.38 -0.17
N PHE A 33 8.53 -3.50 0.24
CA PHE A 33 7.11 -3.75 -0.03
C PHE A 33 6.22 -2.67 0.59
N TRP A 34 6.48 -2.31 1.85
CA TRP A 34 5.73 -1.27 2.54
C TRP A 34 5.95 0.11 1.96
N GLN A 35 7.16 0.43 1.51
CA GLN A 35 7.43 1.67 0.78
C GLN A 35 6.60 1.77 -0.49
N GLY A 36 6.42 0.67 -1.20
CA GLY A 36 5.55 0.60 -2.37
C GLY A 36 4.08 0.86 -2.02
N LEU A 37 3.57 0.22 -0.96
CA LEU A 37 2.21 0.44 -0.47
C LEU A 37 2.00 1.88 0.03
N GLU A 38 2.96 2.45 0.76
CA GLU A 38 2.94 3.85 1.17
C GLU A 38 2.85 4.78 -0.05
N SER A 39 3.63 4.50 -1.09
CA SER A 39 3.62 5.32 -2.32
C SER A 39 2.27 5.32 -3.03
N LEU A 40 1.48 4.25 -2.89
CA LEU A 40 0.12 4.17 -3.45
C LEU A 40 -0.92 4.85 -2.56
N PHE A 41 -0.91 4.56 -1.27
CA PHE A 41 -2.01 4.84 -0.36
C PHE A 41 -1.79 6.05 0.55
N THR A 42 -0.60 6.65 0.57
CA THR A 42 -0.30 7.84 1.36
C THR A 42 0.28 8.96 0.50
N SER A 43 0.32 10.18 1.05
CA SER A 43 1.00 11.31 0.43
C SER A 43 1.90 12.00 1.44
N GLU A 44 2.96 12.63 0.92
CA GLU A 44 3.92 13.40 1.73
C GLU A 44 3.28 14.63 2.41
N THR A 45 2.17 15.12 1.86
CA THR A 45 1.52 16.35 2.33
C THR A 45 0.77 16.17 3.65
N LYS A 46 0.48 14.94 4.05
CA LYS A 46 -0.27 14.62 5.27
C LYS A 46 0.50 13.61 6.12
N ALA A 47 1.59 14.05 6.76
CA ALA A 47 2.46 13.19 7.59
C ALA A 47 1.76 12.63 8.86
N TRP A 48 0.59 13.18 9.23
CA TRP A 48 -0.13 12.79 10.44
C TRP A 48 -0.91 11.49 10.23
N LYS A 49 -0.81 10.56 11.19
CA LYS A 49 -1.50 9.26 11.21
C LYS A 49 -1.27 8.40 9.95
N VAL A 50 -0.04 8.37 9.47
CA VAL A 50 0.31 7.64 8.24
C VAL A 50 -0.11 6.18 8.31
N THR A 51 0.20 5.48 9.41
CA THR A 51 -0.13 4.07 9.60
C THR A 51 -1.63 3.82 9.54
N GLU A 52 -2.42 4.56 10.33
CA GLU A 52 -3.88 4.42 10.36
C GLU A 52 -4.47 4.66 8.98
N ARG A 53 -4.03 5.72 8.30
CA ARG A 53 -4.52 6.08 6.96
C ARG A 53 -4.16 5.01 5.93
N LEU A 54 -2.92 4.53 5.94
CA LEU A 54 -2.46 3.48 5.05
C LEU A 54 -3.29 2.21 5.23
N CYS A 55 -3.41 1.71 6.47
CA CYS A 55 -4.14 0.49 6.77
C CYS A 55 -5.63 0.61 6.43
N THR A 56 -6.25 1.75 6.72
CA THR A 56 -7.64 2.01 6.37
C THR A 56 -7.84 2.01 4.86
N ARG A 57 -7.07 2.81 4.11
CA ARG A 57 -7.22 2.91 2.65
C ARG A 57 -6.96 1.56 1.97
N LEU A 58 -5.94 0.82 2.44
CA LEU A 58 -5.60 -0.50 1.93
C LEU A 58 -6.72 -1.51 2.17
N SER A 59 -7.29 -1.57 3.38
CA SER A 59 -8.36 -2.48 3.72
C SER A 59 -9.64 -2.21 2.92
N PHE A 60 -10.00 -0.95 2.73
CA PHE A 60 -11.14 -0.55 1.89
C PHE A 60 -10.90 -0.81 0.41
N PHE A 61 -9.66 -0.70 -0.05
CA PHE A 61 -9.30 -1.04 -1.44
C PHE A 61 -9.44 -2.53 -1.73
N LEU A 62 -9.15 -3.38 -0.75
CA LEU A 62 -9.08 -4.83 -0.93
C LEU A 62 -10.36 -5.57 -0.56
N ALA A 63 -11.28 -4.96 0.19
CA ALA A 63 -12.48 -5.62 0.69
C ALA A 63 -13.74 -4.76 0.58
N ASP A 64 -14.86 -5.44 0.31
CA ASP A 64 -16.16 -4.82 0.07
C ASP A 64 -17.10 -4.91 1.28
N ASN A 65 -16.74 -5.65 2.33
CA ASN A 65 -17.56 -5.80 3.53
C ASN A 65 -16.79 -5.44 4.80
N ALA A 66 -17.52 -4.99 5.82
CA ALA A 66 -16.95 -4.46 7.05
C ALA A 66 -16.07 -5.47 7.81
N GLN A 67 -16.46 -6.74 7.85
CA GLN A 67 -15.69 -7.76 8.58
C GLN A 67 -14.32 -7.98 7.90
N THR A 68 -14.31 -8.19 6.61
CA THR A 68 -13.06 -8.38 5.85
C THR A 68 -12.19 -7.14 5.89
N GLN A 69 -12.79 -5.94 5.86
CA GLN A 69 -12.05 -4.68 6.01
C GLN A 69 -11.36 -4.59 7.36
N GLN A 70 -12.05 -4.96 8.44
CA GLN A 70 -11.47 -4.98 9.79
C GLN A 70 -10.32 -5.99 9.89
N ASP A 71 -10.52 -7.20 9.40
CA ASP A 71 -9.50 -8.26 9.42
C ASP A 71 -8.23 -7.84 8.64
N LEU A 72 -8.42 -7.20 7.48
CA LEU A 72 -7.32 -6.67 6.67
C LEU A 72 -6.63 -5.48 7.33
N PHE A 73 -7.39 -4.59 7.98
CA PHE A 73 -6.82 -3.48 8.73
C PHE A 73 -5.92 -3.97 9.86
N ASP A 74 -6.42 -4.91 10.68
CA ASP A 74 -5.67 -5.47 11.81
C ASP A 74 -4.40 -6.19 11.33
N LYS A 75 -4.50 -6.98 10.28
CA LYS A 75 -3.36 -7.65 9.65
C LYS A 75 -2.34 -6.64 9.11
N ALA A 76 -2.78 -5.63 8.38
CA ALA A 76 -1.90 -4.58 7.85
C ALA A 76 -1.20 -3.81 8.96
N ASN A 77 -1.91 -3.51 10.05
CA ASN A 77 -1.34 -2.79 11.19
C ASN A 77 -0.23 -3.60 11.87
N ILE A 78 -0.42 -4.90 12.08
CA ILE A 78 0.60 -5.81 12.62
C ILE A 78 1.83 -5.86 11.70
N CYS A 79 1.60 -6.02 10.41
CA CYS A 79 2.69 -6.06 9.42
C CYS A 79 3.44 -4.73 9.34
N TYR A 80 2.74 -3.60 9.41
CA TYR A 80 3.38 -2.29 9.40
C TYR A 80 4.20 -2.01 10.68
N ASP A 81 3.75 -2.49 11.83
CA ASP A 81 4.54 -2.43 13.07
C ASP A 81 5.87 -3.21 12.93
N THR A 82 5.83 -4.38 12.31
CA THR A 82 7.03 -5.15 11.97
C THR A 82 7.99 -4.34 11.08
N ARG A 83 7.47 -3.68 10.04
CA ARG A 83 8.24 -2.75 9.18
C ARG A 83 8.90 -1.64 10.01
N SER A 84 8.14 -1.05 10.92
CA SER A 84 8.64 0.01 11.79
C SER A 84 9.79 -0.47 12.68
N LYS A 85 9.68 -1.66 13.25
CA LYS A 85 10.74 -2.28 14.06
C LYS A 85 12.02 -2.53 13.25
N ILE A 86 11.89 -2.98 12.01
CA ILE A 86 13.04 -3.20 11.11
C ILE A 86 13.75 -1.89 10.82
N ILE A 87 13.01 -0.86 10.38
CA ILE A 87 13.59 0.44 9.98
C ILE A 87 14.27 1.14 11.16
N HIS A 88 13.69 1.06 12.36
CA HIS A 88 14.25 1.68 13.54
C HIS A 88 15.30 0.81 14.27
N GLY A 89 15.77 -0.27 13.65
CA GLY A 89 16.79 -1.15 14.22
C GLY A 89 16.34 -1.92 15.46
N ARG A 90 15.04 -2.03 15.71
CA ARG A 90 14.48 -2.78 16.86
C ARG A 90 14.20 -4.25 16.52
N TRP A 91 14.32 -4.60 15.25
CA TRP A 91 14.20 -5.99 14.82
C TRP A 91 15.48 -6.73 15.14
N GLN A 92 15.35 -7.88 15.80
CA GLN A 92 16.49 -8.72 16.14
C GLN A 92 16.54 -9.95 15.24
N PRO A 93 17.74 -10.40 14.80
CA PRO A 93 17.91 -11.68 14.13
C PRO A 93 17.30 -12.81 14.96
N GLY A 94 16.47 -13.65 14.32
CA GLY A 94 15.73 -14.72 15.00
C GLY A 94 14.29 -14.35 15.37
N THR A 95 13.90 -13.08 15.24
CA THR A 95 12.47 -12.69 15.31
C THR A 95 11.74 -13.27 14.10
N GLU A 96 10.61 -13.92 14.35
CA GLU A 96 9.78 -14.50 13.29
C GLU A 96 9.25 -13.42 12.35
N ILE A 97 9.69 -13.44 11.10
CA ILE A 97 9.26 -12.50 10.04
C ILE A 97 8.51 -13.22 8.91
N ASN A 98 8.51 -14.57 8.90
CA ASN A 98 8.00 -15.33 7.77
C ASN A 98 6.51 -15.09 7.55
N GLN A 99 5.70 -15.09 8.61
CA GLN A 99 4.28 -14.86 8.48
C GLN A 99 3.95 -13.41 8.08
N PRO A 100 4.50 -12.36 8.73
CA PRO A 100 4.34 -10.98 8.25
C PRO A 100 4.84 -10.78 6.82
N MET A 101 5.92 -11.45 6.39
CA MET A 101 6.43 -11.40 5.03
C MET A 101 5.42 -12.00 4.05
N ALA A 102 4.93 -13.21 4.33
CA ALA A 102 3.95 -13.89 3.49
C ALA A 102 2.65 -13.08 3.36
N ASP A 103 2.16 -12.52 4.45
CA ASP A 103 0.97 -11.68 4.47
C ASP A 103 1.18 -10.38 3.66
N THR A 104 2.34 -9.76 3.79
CA THR A 104 2.70 -8.56 3.02
C THR A 104 2.80 -8.87 1.52
N GLU A 105 3.46 -9.95 1.14
CA GLU A 105 3.56 -10.37 -0.26
C GLU A 105 2.19 -10.68 -0.86
N ALA A 106 1.33 -11.38 -0.14
CA ALA A 106 -0.04 -11.65 -0.57
C ALA A 106 -0.85 -10.37 -0.76
N THR A 107 -0.70 -9.41 0.16
CA THR A 107 -1.31 -8.09 0.08
C THR A 107 -0.85 -7.33 -1.17
N VAL A 108 0.45 -7.24 -1.41
CA VAL A 108 1.03 -6.58 -2.59
C VAL A 108 0.52 -7.21 -3.88
N ARG A 109 0.52 -8.55 -3.97
CA ARG A 109 0.00 -9.26 -5.15
C ARG A 109 -1.47 -8.94 -5.40
N THR A 110 -2.28 -8.87 -4.34
CA THR A 110 -3.70 -8.57 -4.47
C THR A 110 -3.92 -7.11 -4.90
N VAL A 111 -3.15 -6.17 -4.36
CA VAL A 111 -3.19 -4.76 -4.80
C VAL A 111 -2.84 -4.63 -6.28
N VAL A 112 -1.73 -5.23 -6.69
CA VAL A 112 -1.29 -5.18 -8.11
C VAL A 112 -2.35 -5.80 -9.02
N ARG A 113 -2.91 -6.95 -8.65
CA ARG A 113 -3.99 -7.60 -9.42
C ARG A 113 -5.20 -6.70 -9.56
N HIS A 114 -5.68 -6.10 -8.47
CA HIS A 114 -6.82 -5.18 -8.49
C HIS A 114 -6.58 -3.96 -9.40
N LEU A 115 -5.35 -3.43 -9.41
CA LEU A 115 -4.98 -2.34 -10.31
C LEU A 115 -4.98 -2.77 -11.78
N LEU A 116 -4.48 -3.98 -12.07
CA LEU A 116 -4.43 -4.51 -13.43
C LEU A 116 -5.82 -4.89 -13.98
N GLU A 117 -6.67 -5.42 -13.10
CA GLU A 117 -8.06 -5.78 -13.46
C GLU A 117 -8.96 -4.54 -13.63
N ARG A 118 -8.53 -3.39 -13.10
CA ARG A 118 -9.28 -2.14 -13.11
C ARG A 118 -8.39 -0.98 -13.59
N PRO A 119 -7.94 -0.98 -14.86
CA PRO A 119 -6.92 -0.04 -15.35
C PRO A 119 -7.29 1.44 -15.22
N GLY A 120 -8.57 1.83 -15.25
CA GLY A 120 -8.94 3.22 -15.00
C GLY A 120 -8.76 3.67 -13.54
N MET A 121 -8.65 2.73 -12.57
CA MET A 121 -8.24 3.09 -11.22
C MET A 121 -6.80 3.61 -11.18
N ILE A 122 -5.95 3.14 -12.09
CA ILE A 122 -4.59 3.64 -12.23
C ILE A 122 -4.62 5.15 -12.44
N GLY A 123 -5.55 5.65 -13.24
CA GLY A 123 -5.76 7.09 -13.45
C GLY A 123 -5.99 7.87 -12.15
N ALA A 124 -6.77 7.32 -11.21
CA ALA A 124 -7.00 7.92 -9.92
C ALA A 124 -5.72 7.94 -9.04
N PHE A 125 -4.94 6.86 -9.07
CA PHE A 125 -3.68 6.75 -8.32
C PHE A 125 -2.56 7.64 -8.87
N VAL A 126 -2.56 7.98 -10.15
CA VAL A 126 -1.60 8.91 -10.76
C VAL A 126 -2.05 10.36 -10.68
N SER A 127 -3.31 10.62 -10.35
CA SER A 127 -3.86 11.96 -10.25
C SER A 127 -3.25 12.75 -9.09
N PRO A 128 -3.01 14.06 -9.24
CA PRO A 128 -2.67 14.93 -8.12
C PRO A 128 -3.78 15.00 -7.05
N LYS A 129 -5.00 14.60 -7.38
CA LYS A 129 -6.15 14.50 -6.46
C LYS A 129 -6.32 13.10 -5.85
N ARG A 130 -5.27 12.27 -5.88
CA ARG A 130 -5.30 10.91 -5.34
C ARG A 130 -5.79 10.84 -3.89
N ASP A 131 -5.34 11.75 -3.03
CA ASP A 131 -5.75 11.76 -1.63
C ASP A 131 -7.25 12.03 -1.47
N ASP A 132 -7.79 12.98 -2.21
CA ASP A 132 -9.23 13.29 -2.19
C ASP A 132 -10.04 12.09 -2.67
N PHE A 133 -9.56 11.40 -3.70
CA PHE A 133 -10.17 10.18 -4.22
C PHE A 133 -10.16 9.07 -3.17
N LEU A 134 -9.02 8.80 -2.53
CA LEU A 134 -8.90 7.75 -1.52
C LEU A 134 -9.71 8.07 -0.26
N ASP A 135 -9.76 9.32 0.17
CA ASP A 135 -10.57 9.74 1.31
C ASP A 135 -12.07 9.64 1.01
N ALA A 136 -12.50 10.05 -0.17
CA ALA A 136 -13.88 9.87 -0.63
C ALA A 136 -14.26 8.40 -0.69
N TRP A 137 -13.35 7.55 -1.12
CA TRP A 137 -13.54 6.11 -1.13
C TRP A 137 -13.79 5.54 0.28
N VAL A 138 -12.95 5.89 1.24
CA VAL A 138 -13.12 5.45 2.64
C VAL A 138 -14.43 5.96 3.24
N GLN A 139 -14.85 7.17 2.89
CA GLN A 139 -16.09 7.77 3.39
C GLN A 139 -17.35 7.16 2.77
N SER A 140 -17.28 6.65 1.55
CA SER A 140 -18.39 5.98 0.89
C SER A 140 -18.54 4.55 1.42
N LYS A 141 -19.38 4.33 2.42
CA LYS A 141 -19.68 2.99 2.99
C LYS A 141 -20.22 1.98 1.98
N ALA A 142 -20.52 2.39 0.78
CA ALA A 142 -21.02 1.58 -0.33
C ALA A 142 -20.22 1.88 -1.59
N PHE A 143 -18.88 1.88 -1.50
CA PHE A 143 -18.07 2.12 -2.67
C PHE A 143 -18.16 0.92 -3.62
N THR A 144 -19.02 1.09 -4.60
CA THR A 144 -18.89 0.39 -5.87
C THR A 144 -17.93 1.22 -6.71
N PRO A 145 -16.75 0.71 -7.14
CA PRO A 145 -15.92 1.44 -8.06
C PRO A 145 -16.76 1.89 -9.26
N PRO A 146 -16.64 3.15 -9.69
CA PRO A 146 -17.39 3.58 -10.86
C PRO A 146 -17.10 2.62 -12.01
N PRO A 147 -18.12 2.22 -12.77
CA PRO A 147 -17.91 1.36 -13.92
C PRO A 147 -16.93 2.06 -14.85
N PHE A 148 -15.93 1.32 -15.28
CA PHE A 148 -15.01 1.80 -16.28
C PHE A 148 -15.78 2.18 -17.53
N THR A 149 -15.78 3.46 -17.86
CA THR A 149 -15.99 3.89 -19.24
C THR A 149 -14.62 3.84 -19.92
N PRO A 150 -14.44 3.01 -20.96
CA PRO A 150 -13.22 2.93 -21.73
C PRO A 150 -12.87 4.27 -22.39
#